data_bd3b7254869c79bb547eb3a2dccf81f4
#
_entry.id   bd3b7254869c79bb547eb3a2dccf81f4
#
_cell.length_a   1.000
_cell.length_b   1.000
_cell.length_c   1.000
_cell.angle_alpha   90.00
_cell.angle_beta   90.00
_cell.angle_gamma   90.00
#
_symmetry.space_group_name_H-M   'P 1'
#
loop_
_entity.id
_entity.type
_entity.pdbx_description
1 polymer ?
#
loop_
_entity_poly.entity_id
_entity_poly.type
_entity_poly.pdbx_seq_one_letter_code
_entity_poly.pdbx_strand_id
1 'polypeptide(L)'
;MSDQVKQTVKKVFEDLATSPETGRMEARIKIGLTIDGSELGMAVMKQAAYAIKQKQLFDLVLIGSDVDWANDFIHYSTTDCQKEAAELMEELLDNGEIQGCVTLHYNFPIGVSTVGKVLTPALGRELFIATTTGTTSGARNEAMVLNAINGIIAAKACGIEKPTVGVLNVEGAKTVERTLTTLHEKGYGITFGESQRADGGNVLRGNDLLLGSVDVVVCDSLTGNILMKLFSAYTSGGNYETLGAGYGPGIGRKYDRNICIISRASGAPVIANALEYAYELARGKLGVISQQEYQTADQAGLQELCNRLTAPTNKETKEIAAPPKEIVTCEITGIEIMELEEAVKVLWAVNIYAESGMGCTGPIVLVNPKQLTAAQNELKNANYL
;
A
#
# COMPACT_ATOMS: atom_id res chain seq x y z
N MET A 1 14.67 24.52 12.79
CA MET A 1 14.01 23.36 13.41
C MET A 1 13.37 22.58 12.28
N SER A 2 13.73 21.31 12.09
CA SER A 2 13.12 20.49 11.03
C SER A 2 11.61 20.36 11.26
N ASP A 3 10.85 20.19 10.20
CA ASP A 3 9.38 20.04 10.31
C ASP A 3 8.99 18.83 11.17
N GLN A 4 9.84 17.80 11.20
CA GLN A 4 9.73 16.65 12.11
C GLN A 4 9.76 17.05 13.59
N VAL A 5 10.65 17.97 13.98
CA VAL A 5 10.73 18.46 15.38
C VAL A 5 9.49 19.28 15.72
N LYS A 6 8.99 20.09 14.80
CA LYS A 6 7.75 20.85 15.02
C LYS A 6 6.53 19.93 15.16
N GLN A 7 6.42 18.89 14.34
CA GLN A 7 5.35 17.90 14.45
C GLN A 7 5.43 17.13 15.78
N THR A 8 6.63 16.71 16.20
CA THR A 8 6.83 16.03 17.48
C THR A 8 6.44 16.92 18.65
N VAL A 9 6.86 18.19 18.63
CA VAL A 9 6.53 19.18 19.68
C VAL A 9 5.03 19.45 19.71
N LYS A 10 4.39 19.65 18.54
CA LYS A 10 2.93 19.83 18.43
C LYS A 10 2.19 18.64 19.03
N LYS A 11 2.64 17.42 18.69
CA LYS A 11 2.07 16.17 19.16
C LYS A 11 2.14 16.01 20.68
N VAL A 12 3.27 16.35 21.29
CA VAL A 12 3.44 16.32 22.76
C VAL A 12 2.55 17.34 23.46
N PHE A 13 2.36 18.54 22.88
CA PHE A 13 1.47 19.54 23.45
C PHE A 13 0.00 19.17 23.30
N GLU A 14 -0.40 18.52 22.21
CA GLU A 14 -1.77 18.00 22.02
C GLU A 14 -2.07 16.89 23.03
N ASP A 15 -1.14 15.96 23.26
CA ASP A 15 -1.26 14.88 24.24
C ASP A 15 -1.35 15.44 25.69
N LEU A 16 -0.61 16.50 25.99
CA LEU A 16 -0.69 17.19 27.29
C LEU A 16 -1.98 18.01 27.48
N ALA A 17 -2.55 18.54 26.42
CA ALA A 17 -3.78 19.37 26.47
C ALA A 17 -5.03 18.50 26.63
N THR A 18 -5.07 17.31 26.06
CA THR A 18 -6.23 16.39 26.17
C THR A 18 -6.31 15.66 27.51
N SER A 19 -5.21 15.52 28.23
CA SER A 19 -5.14 14.83 29.52
C SER A 19 -5.94 15.51 30.67
N PRO A 20 -5.98 16.85 30.79
CA PRO A 20 -6.77 17.54 31.84
C PRO A 20 -8.27 17.62 31.53
N GLU A 21 -8.68 17.64 30.25
CA GLU A 21 -10.08 17.86 29.88
C GLU A 21 -10.96 16.61 30.09
N THR A 22 -10.37 15.42 30.00
CA THR A 22 -11.13 14.17 30.11
C THR A 22 -11.16 13.59 31.53
N GLY A 23 -10.28 14.05 32.42
CA GLY A 23 -10.17 13.51 33.80
C GLY A 23 -9.83 12.01 33.86
N ARG A 24 -9.57 11.38 32.72
CA ARG A 24 -9.11 10.01 32.56
C ARG A 24 -7.68 10.04 32.04
N MET A 25 -6.75 9.50 32.80
CA MET A 25 -5.50 9.00 32.19
C MET A 25 -5.96 7.86 31.27
N GLU A 26 -5.99 8.09 29.96
CA GLU A 26 -6.17 6.99 29.03
C GLU A 26 -5.07 5.96 29.30
N ALA A 27 -5.45 4.69 29.39
CA ALA A 27 -4.50 3.61 29.58
C ALA A 27 -3.45 3.71 28.48
N ARG A 28 -2.17 3.69 28.86
CA ARG A 28 -1.05 3.83 27.93
C ARG A 28 -1.14 2.73 26.86
N ILE A 29 -0.98 3.10 25.60
CA ILE A 29 -1.01 2.13 24.48
C ILE A 29 0.10 1.10 24.70
N LYS A 30 -0.21 -0.17 24.50
CA LYS A 30 0.73 -1.28 24.57
C LYS A 30 0.91 -1.89 23.19
N ILE A 31 2.16 -2.05 22.77
CA ILE A 31 2.52 -2.66 21.48
C ILE A 31 3.34 -3.93 21.74
N GLY A 32 2.90 -5.04 21.13
CA GLY A 32 3.57 -6.33 21.21
C GLY A 32 4.77 -6.42 20.25
N LEU A 33 5.75 -7.23 20.62
CA LEU A 33 6.85 -7.65 19.76
C LEU A 33 7.08 -9.14 19.96
N THR A 34 6.92 -9.95 18.90
CA THR A 34 7.38 -11.35 18.95
C THR A 34 8.90 -11.37 18.76
N ILE A 35 9.63 -12.03 19.67
CA ILE A 35 11.08 -11.91 19.72
C ILE A 35 11.86 -13.05 19.05
N ASP A 36 11.19 -14.16 18.72
CA ASP A 36 11.83 -15.36 18.17
C ASP A 36 11.82 -15.37 16.64
N GLY A 37 12.87 -15.95 16.02
CA GLY A 37 12.93 -16.22 14.59
C GLY A 37 13.71 -15.18 13.75
N SER A 38 14.40 -14.21 14.37
CA SER A 38 15.30 -13.30 13.66
C SER A 38 16.54 -14.03 13.13
N GLU A 39 16.84 -13.84 11.84
CA GLU A 39 18.09 -14.36 11.21
C GLU A 39 19.33 -13.62 11.72
N LEU A 40 19.16 -12.42 12.27
CA LEU A 40 20.25 -11.62 12.87
C LEU A 40 20.42 -11.90 14.37
N GLY A 41 19.61 -12.82 14.91
CA GLY A 41 19.67 -13.27 16.29
C GLY A 41 19.00 -12.34 17.30
N MET A 42 18.98 -12.80 18.57
CA MET A 42 18.30 -12.11 19.67
C MET A 42 18.90 -10.73 20.03
N ALA A 43 20.16 -10.51 19.68
CA ALA A 43 20.84 -9.23 19.99
C ALA A 43 20.19 -8.02 19.31
N VAL A 44 19.71 -8.17 18.06
CA VAL A 44 19.02 -7.08 17.35
C VAL A 44 17.63 -6.81 17.92
N MET A 45 16.92 -7.85 18.38
CA MET A 45 15.64 -7.74 19.06
C MET A 45 15.78 -6.95 20.36
N LYS A 46 16.78 -7.34 21.18
CA LYS A 46 17.16 -6.61 22.40
C LYS A 46 17.47 -5.15 22.12
N GLN A 47 18.34 -4.87 21.13
CA GLN A 47 18.71 -3.51 20.77
C GLN A 47 17.50 -2.65 20.36
N ALA A 48 16.59 -3.19 19.56
CA ALA A 48 15.36 -2.50 19.14
C ALA A 48 14.43 -2.23 20.34
N ALA A 49 14.23 -3.23 21.20
CA ALA A 49 13.40 -3.10 22.40
C ALA A 49 13.89 -1.97 23.33
N TYR A 50 15.19 -1.91 23.60
CA TYR A 50 15.75 -0.83 24.44
C TYR A 50 15.71 0.53 23.74
N ALA A 51 15.90 0.60 22.42
CA ALA A 51 15.77 1.84 21.67
C ALA A 51 14.35 2.43 21.79
N ILE A 52 13.33 1.60 21.73
CA ILE A 52 11.92 2.00 21.93
C ILE A 52 11.64 2.37 23.39
N LYS A 53 12.14 1.59 24.35
CA LYS A 53 11.98 1.89 25.78
C LYS A 53 12.50 3.28 26.14
N GLN A 54 13.61 3.71 25.54
CA GLN A 54 14.17 5.05 25.74
C GLN A 54 13.26 6.18 25.22
N LYS A 55 12.48 5.93 24.16
CA LYS A 55 11.55 6.93 23.60
C LYS A 55 10.30 7.15 24.44
N GLN A 56 9.93 6.20 25.28
CA GLN A 56 8.77 6.26 26.21
C GLN A 56 7.43 6.62 25.56
N LEU A 57 7.22 6.28 24.29
CA LEU A 57 6.01 6.60 23.55
C LEU A 57 4.84 5.70 23.94
N PHE A 58 5.10 4.43 24.22
CA PHE A 58 4.14 3.39 24.57
C PHE A 58 4.78 2.32 25.44
N ASP A 59 4.01 1.39 25.97
CA ASP A 59 4.54 0.26 26.72
C ASP A 59 4.80 -0.91 25.76
N LEU A 60 6.05 -1.38 25.74
CA LEU A 60 6.43 -2.54 24.92
C LEU A 60 6.14 -3.83 25.67
N VAL A 61 5.44 -4.74 24.99
CA VAL A 61 5.11 -6.10 25.47
C VAL A 61 5.91 -7.10 24.63
N LEU A 62 6.74 -7.90 25.26
CA LEU A 62 7.50 -8.96 24.60
C LEU A 62 6.70 -10.26 24.62
N ILE A 63 6.72 -11.00 23.50
CA ILE A 63 6.07 -12.31 23.35
C ILE A 63 7.12 -13.26 22.77
N GLY A 64 7.45 -14.33 23.49
CA GLY A 64 8.44 -15.30 23.02
C GLY A 64 9.21 -15.96 24.14
N SER A 65 10.34 -16.56 23.76
CA SER A 65 11.21 -17.33 24.65
C SER A 65 11.69 -16.53 25.85
N ASP A 66 11.95 -17.23 26.97
CA ASP A 66 12.55 -16.63 28.14
C ASP A 66 13.96 -16.14 27.86
N VAL A 67 14.19 -14.86 28.10
CA VAL A 67 15.49 -14.20 27.93
C VAL A 67 15.76 -13.28 29.12
N ASP A 68 17.01 -13.22 29.59
CA ASP A 68 17.39 -12.47 30.80
C ASP A 68 16.97 -11.00 30.79
N TRP A 69 17.00 -10.38 29.60
CA TRP A 69 16.65 -8.97 29.43
C TRP A 69 15.15 -8.69 29.38
N ALA A 70 14.31 -9.73 29.27
CA ALA A 70 12.85 -9.56 29.23
C ALA A 70 12.30 -9.04 30.58
N ASN A 71 13.01 -9.24 31.69
CA ASN A 71 12.63 -8.71 33.00
C ASN A 71 12.47 -7.18 33.06
N ASP A 72 13.02 -6.47 32.08
CA ASP A 72 12.87 -5.02 31.95
C ASP A 72 11.59 -4.59 31.25
N PHE A 73 10.77 -5.51 30.78
CA PHE A 73 9.57 -5.30 29.98
C PHE A 73 8.39 -6.12 30.53
N ILE A 74 7.18 -5.82 30.07
CA ILE A 74 6.06 -6.76 30.20
C ILE A 74 6.38 -7.93 29.25
N HIS A 75 6.40 -9.15 29.79
CA HIS A 75 6.80 -10.31 29.00
C HIS A 75 5.79 -11.47 29.18
N TYR A 76 5.36 -12.01 28.06
CA TYR A 76 4.60 -13.24 27.96
C TYR A 76 5.48 -14.33 27.37
N SER A 77 5.87 -15.28 28.23
CA SER A 77 6.75 -16.38 27.84
C SER A 77 6.00 -17.42 26.99
N THR A 78 6.62 -17.81 25.88
CA THR A 78 6.19 -18.96 25.07
C THR A 78 7.35 -19.90 24.87
N THR A 79 7.08 -21.12 24.38
CA THR A 79 8.12 -21.99 23.88
C THR A 79 8.70 -21.37 22.58
N ASP A 80 9.86 -21.89 22.12
CA ASP A 80 10.45 -21.47 20.82
C ASP A 80 9.59 -22.02 19.63
N CYS A 81 8.28 -21.79 19.70
CA CYS A 81 7.31 -22.18 18.70
C CYS A 81 6.60 -20.96 18.15
N GLN A 82 6.90 -20.62 16.90
CA GLN A 82 6.27 -19.47 16.21
C GLN A 82 4.73 -19.54 16.22
N LYS A 83 4.16 -20.75 16.23
CA LYS A 83 2.71 -20.93 16.27
C LYS A 83 2.13 -20.49 17.62
N GLU A 84 2.74 -20.90 18.73
CA GLU A 84 2.32 -20.53 20.07
C GLU A 84 2.41 -19.01 20.29
N ALA A 85 3.50 -18.39 19.83
CA ALA A 85 3.66 -16.95 19.90
C ALA A 85 2.62 -16.20 19.05
N ALA A 86 2.24 -16.75 17.87
CA ALA A 86 1.21 -16.17 17.03
C ALA A 86 -0.20 -16.31 17.67
N GLU A 87 -0.54 -17.46 18.24
CA GLU A 87 -1.80 -17.69 18.93
C GLU A 87 -1.95 -16.76 20.15
N LEU A 88 -0.90 -16.64 20.95
CA LEU A 88 -0.89 -15.73 22.11
C LEU A 88 -0.96 -14.25 21.68
N MET A 89 -0.25 -13.86 20.61
CA MET A 89 -0.36 -12.51 20.05
C MET A 89 -1.81 -12.17 19.65
N GLU A 90 -2.49 -13.11 18.97
CA GLU A 90 -3.90 -12.92 18.59
C GLU A 90 -4.80 -12.79 19.81
N GLU A 91 -4.61 -13.63 20.82
CA GLU A 91 -5.37 -13.57 22.09
C GLU A 91 -5.19 -12.21 22.79
N LEU A 92 -3.97 -11.71 22.88
CA LEU A 92 -3.67 -10.41 23.50
C LEU A 92 -4.28 -9.23 22.74
N LEU A 93 -4.33 -9.32 21.39
CA LEU A 93 -5.00 -8.32 20.54
C LEU A 93 -6.52 -8.38 20.72
N ASP A 94 -7.11 -9.56 20.67
CA ASP A 94 -8.57 -9.76 20.78
C ASP A 94 -9.12 -9.37 22.16
N ASN A 95 -8.33 -9.58 23.21
CA ASN A 95 -8.67 -9.16 24.58
C ASN A 95 -8.36 -7.69 24.86
N GLY A 96 -7.72 -6.97 23.91
CA GLY A 96 -7.34 -5.57 24.05
C GLY A 96 -6.19 -5.32 25.03
N GLU A 97 -5.44 -6.36 25.41
CA GLU A 97 -4.23 -6.24 26.24
C GLU A 97 -3.12 -5.49 25.52
N ILE A 98 -3.03 -5.66 24.20
CA ILE A 98 -2.17 -4.88 23.30
C ILE A 98 -3.02 -4.28 22.17
N GLN A 99 -2.63 -3.11 21.66
CA GLN A 99 -3.35 -2.40 20.58
C GLN A 99 -2.67 -2.53 19.22
N GLY A 100 -1.60 -3.29 19.15
CA GLY A 100 -0.87 -3.64 17.94
C GLY A 100 0.28 -4.56 18.27
N CYS A 101 0.81 -5.23 17.26
CA CYS A 101 1.97 -6.11 17.41
C CYS A 101 2.86 -6.07 16.18
N VAL A 102 4.17 -6.20 16.40
CA VAL A 102 5.17 -6.43 15.34
C VAL A 102 5.66 -7.86 15.42
N THR A 103 5.64 -8.56 14.29
CA THR A 103 6.05 -9.95 14.20
C THR A 103 6.90 -10.24 12.98
N LEU A 104 7.77 -11.24 13.08
CA LEU A 104 8.67 -11.69 12.00
C LEU A 104 7.98 -12.62 11.00
N HIS A 105 6.86 -13.20 11.40
CA HIS A 105 6.10 -14.12 10.55
C HIS A 105 4.63 -14.14 10.98
N TYR A 106 3.75 -13.96 9.99
CA TYR A 106 2.31 -14.12 10.18
C TYR A 106 1.63 -14.42 8.84
N ASN A 107 0.69 -15.36 8.85
CA ASN A 107 -0.08 -15.74 7.69
C ASN A 107 -1.41 -14.99 7.65
N PHE A 108 -1.46 -13.89 6.93
CA PHE A 108 -2.71 -13.17 6.74
C PHE A 108 -3.71 -14.00 5.93
N PRO A 109 -5.02 -13.89 6.24
CA PRO A 109 -6.05 -14.52 5.43
C PRO A 109 -6.15 -13.84 4.04
N ILE A 110 -6.75 -14.57 3.09
CA ILE A 110 -7.11 -13.98 1.79
C ILE A 110 -8.09 -12.81 2.02
N GLY A 111 -7.87 -11.71 1.34
CA GLY A 111 -8.59 -10.46 1.54
C GLY A 111 -7.82 -9.42 2.35
N VAL A 112 -6.62 -9.77 2.83
CA VAL A 112 -5.73 -8.89 3.59
C VAL A 112 -4.40 -8.73 2.87
N SER A 113 -3.95 -7.49 2.73
CA SER A 113 -2.62 -7.16 2.22
C SER A 113 -1.92 -6.17 3.15
N THR A 114 -0.58 -6.16 3.12
CA THR A 114 0.19 -5.29 3.99
C THR A 114 0.58 -3.99 3.30
N VAL A 115 0.62 -2.91 4.07
CA VAL A 115 1.07 -1.59 3.60
C VAL A 115 2.38 -1.24 4.27
N GLY A 116 3.47 -1.39 3.53
CA GLY A 116 4.82 -1.09 4.03
C GLY A 116 5.11 0.41 4.05
N LYS A 117 5.99 0.84 4.95
CA LYS A 117 6.45 2.24 5.04
C LYS A 117 7.96 2.30 4.84
N VAL A 118 8.40 2.98 3.78
CA VAL A 118 9.80 3.13 3.39
C VAL A 118 10.25 4.59 3.45
N LEU A 119 11.56 4.80 3.41
CA LEU A 119 12.17 6.11 3.20
C LEU A 119 12.71 6.19 1.78
N THR A 120 12.33 7.23 1.04
CA THR A 120 12.78 7.42 -0.33
C THR A 120 14.26 7.80 -0.40
N PRO A 121 15.05 7.24 -1.34
CA PRO A 121 16.49 7.47 -1.40
C PRO A 121 16.90 8.92 -1.64
N ALA A 122 16.15 9.66 -2.47
CA ALA A 122 16.55 11.01 -2.87
C ALA A 122 16.29 12.05 -1.77
N LEU A 123 15.13 11.98 -1.09
CA LEU A 123 14.70 13.03 -0.17
C LEU A 123 14.47 12.52 1.27
N GLY A 124 14.62 11.22 1.53
CA GLY A 124 14.30 10.62 2.83
C GLY A 124 12.83 10.82 3.25
N ARG A 125 11.94 10.93 2.27
CA ARG A 125 10.51 11.10 2.50
C ARG A 125 9.88 9.75 2.83
N GLU A 126 8.95 9.72 3.77
CA GLU A 126 8.12 8.54 4.02
C GLU A 126 7.20 8.27 2.82
N LEU A 127 7.11 7.00 2.44
CA LEU A 127 6.31 6.52 1.33
C LEU A 127 5.62 5.22 1.74
N PHE A 128 4.30 5.15 1.57
CA PHE A 128 3.51 3.94 1.79
C PHE A 128 3.47 3.11 0.51
N ILE A 129 3.88 1.84 0.59
CA ILE A 129 3.81 0.89 -0.53
C ILE A 129 2.61 -0.04 -0.31
N ALA A 130 1.59 0.09 -1.12
CA ALA A 130 0.37 -0.69 -1.10
C ALA A 130 0.28 -1.57 -2.38
N THR A 131 0.72 -2.86 -2.34
CA THR A 131 1.03 -3.69 -1.16
C THR A 131 2.44 -4.26 -1.19
N THR A 132 2.91 -4.76 -0.05
CA THR A 132 4.25 -5.39 0.09
C THR A 132 4.17 -6.91 0.24
N THR A 133 3.09 -7.46 0.79
CA THR A 133 2.80 -8.91 0.85
C THR A 133 1.31 -9.16 1.12
N GLY A 134 0.89 -10.41 1.10
CA GLY A 134 -0.51 -10.79 1.19
C GLY A 134 -1.26 -10.60 -0.14
N THR A 135 -2.55 -10.85 -0.12
CA THR A 135 -3.40 -10.76 -1.31
C THR A 135 -4.83 -10.35 -0.93
N THR A 136 -5.31 -9.26 -1.49
CA THR A 136 -6.68 -8.77 -1.29
C THR A 136 -7.69 -9.45 -2.21
N SER A 137 -7.24 -9.94 -3.37
CA SER A 137 -8.03 -10.69 -4.35
C SER A 137 -7.15 -11.60 -5.21
N GLY A 138 -7.75 -12.64 -5.78
CA GLY A 138 -7.13 -13.48 -6.80
C GLY A 138 -7.01 -12.78 -8.16
N ALA A 139 -7.78 -11.74 -8.44
CA ALA A 139 -7.70 -10.94 -9.65
C ALA A 139 -6.79 -9.73 -9.42
N ARG A 140 -5.71 -9.62 -10.21
CA ARG A 140 -4.66 -8.62 -10.02
C ARG A 140 -5.18 -7.18 -9.99
N ASN A 141 -6.00 -6.78 -10.96
CA ASN A 141 -6.51 -5.41 -11.05
C ASN A 141 -7.45 -5.07 -9.89
N GLU A 142 -8.31 -6.02 -9.49
CA GLU A 142 -9.14 -5.88 -8.29
C GLU A 142 -8.27 -5.74 -7.04
N ALA A 143 -7.25 -6.60 -6.89
CA ALA A 143 -6.33 -6.52 -5.77
C ALA A 143 -5.66 -5.13 -5.68
N MET A 144 -5.21 -4.56 -6.80
CA MET A 144 -4.58 -3.24 -6.81
C MET A 144 -5.58 -2.12 -6.46
N VAL A 145 -6.84 -2.19 -6.87
CA VAL A 145 -7.88 -1.24 -6.45
C VAL A 145 -8.09 -1.30 -4.93
N LEU A 146 -8.21 -2.51 -4.37
CA LEU A 146 -8.34 -2.70 -2.92
C LEU A 146 -7.07 -2.27 -2.17
N ASN A 147 -5.88 -2.50 -2.74
CA ASN A 147 -4.62 -2.05 -2.18
C ASN A 147 -4.55 -0.52 -2.08
N ALA A 148 -5.10 0.21 -3.06
CA ALA A 148 -5.18 1.67 -3.00
C ALA A 148 -5.97 2.14 -1.75
N ILE A 149 -7.11 1.50 -1.47
CA ILE A 149 -7.91 1.79 -0.27
C ILE A 149 -7.12 1.44 1.00
N ASN A 150 -6.44 0.28 1.03
CA ASN A 150 -5.60 -0.12 2.16
C ASN A 150 -4.46 0.88 2.41
N GLY A 151 -3.84 1.39 1.35
CA GLY A 151 -2.82 2.43 1.44
C GLY A 151 -3.34 3.75 2.02
N ILE A 152 -4.52 4.18 1.57
CA ILE A 152 -5.21 5.37 2.11
C ILE A 152 -5.51 5.18 3.60
N ILE A 153 -6.02 4.02 4.01
CA ILE A 153 -6.31 3.67 5.39
C ILE A 153 -5.06 3.78 6.26
N ALA A 154 -3.95 3.16 5.83
CA ALA A 154 -2.69 3.20 6.58
C ALA A 154 -2.17 4.64 6.73
N ALA A 155 -2.15 5.42 5.65
CA ALA A 155 -1.69 6.80 5.65
C ALA A 155 -2.56 7.69 6.55
N LYS A 156 -3.90 7.54 6.49
CA LYS A 156 -4.83 8.26 7.37
C LYS A 156 -4.64 7.89 8.84
N ALA A 157 -4.44 6.61 9.15
CA ALA A 157 -4.16 6.16 10.51
C ALA A 157 -2.84 6.72 11.06
N CYS A 158 -1.87 7.01 10.19
CA CYS A 158 -0.64 7.74 10.54
C CYS A 158 -0.79 9.27 10.57
N GLY A 159 -2.00 9.79 10.41
CA GLY A 159 -2.30 11.23 10.57
C GLY A 159 -2.23 12.05 9.28
N ILE A 160 -2.15 11.42 8.10
CA ILE A 160 -2.24 12.12 6.81
C ILE A 160 -3.71 12.18 6.40
N GLU A 161 -4.37 13.31 6.63
CA GLU A 161 -5.83 13.45 6.40
C GLU A 161 -6.23 13.20 4.94
N LYS A 162 -5.43 13.68 3.99
CA LYS A 162 -5.68 13.58 2.55
C LYS A 162 -4.43 13.04 1.84
N PRO A 163 -4.13 11.74 1.97
CA PRO A 163 -2.95 11.18 1.34
C PRO A 163 -3.06 11.23 -0.18
N THR A 164 -1.97 11.62 -0.82
CA THR A 164 -1.85 11.58 -2.28
C THR A 164 -1.57 10.16 -2.74
N VAL A 165 -2.30 9.68 -3.75
CA VAL A 165 -2.25 8.31 -4.26
C VAL A 165 -1.80 8.31 -5.71
N GLY A 166 -0.88 7.42 -6.06
CA GLY A 166 -0.50 7.18 -7.45
C GLY A 166 -0.33 5.68 -7.72
N VAL A 167 -0.66 5.26 -8.93
CA VAL A 167 -0.53 3.87 -9.36
C VAL A 167 0.80 3.69 -10.07
N LEU A 168 1.63 2.75 -9.61
CA LEU A 168 2.89 2.43 -10.29
C LEU A 168 2.60 1.82 -11.67
N ASN A 169 3.37 2.22 -12.68
CA ASN A 169 3.21 1.75 -14.06
C ASN A 169 3.64 0.28 -14.22
N VAL A 170 2.84 -0.59 -13.62
CA VAL A 170 2.91 -2.05 -13.77
C VAL A 170 1.75 -2.49 -14.68
N GLU A 171 1.74 -3.75 -15.09
CA GLU A 171 0.62 -4.32 -15.86
C GLU A 171 -0.71 -4.09 -15.12
N GLY A 172 -1.73 -3.62 -15.81
CA GLY A 172 -3.04 -3.27 -15.26
C GLY A 172 -3.13 -1.85 -14.69
N ALA A 173 -2.03 -1.08 -14.65
CA ALA A 173 -2.01 0.24 -14.02
C ALA A 173 -3.06 1.20 -14.55
N LYS A 174 -3.28 1.22 -15.86
CA LYS A 174 -4.27 2.11 -16.50
C LYS A 174 -5.71 1.70 -16.16
N THR A 175 -5.98 0.41 -16.14
CA THR A 175 -7.29 -0.11 -15.72
C THR A 175 -7.57 0.21 -14.25
N VAL A 176 -6.58 0.06 -13.38
CA VAL A 176 -6.68 0.43 -11.96
C VAL A 176 -6.89 1.94 -11.80
N GLU A 177 -6.12 2.76 -12.49
CA GLU A 177 -6.24 4.23 -12.46
C GLU A 177 -7.65 4.67 -12.90
N ARG A 178 -8.16 4.15 -14.02
CA ARG A 178 -9.54 4.43 -14.49
C ARG A 178 -10.59 4.01 -13.46
N THR A 179 -10.42 2.84 -12.86
CA THR A 179 -11.36 2.34 -11.84
C THR A 179 -11.37 3.21 -10.60
N LEU A 180 -10.18 3.64 -10.12
CA LEU A 180 -10.08 4.57 -9.00
C LEU A 180 -10.64 5.96 -9.31
N THR A 181 -10.44 6.45 -10.53
CA THR A 181 -11.05 7.71 -11.02
C THR A 181 -12.58 7.60 -11.01
N THR A 182 -13.13 6.51 -11.54
CA THR A 182 -14.57 6.26 -11.50
C THR A 182 -15.11 6.18 -10.07
N LEU A 183 -14.37 5.55 -9.16
CA LEU A 183 -14.74 5.48 -7.74
C LEU A 183 -14.73 6.88 -7.09
N HIS A 184 -13.75 7.70 -7.44
CA HIS A 184 -13.67 9.10 -6.98
C HIS A 184 -14.87 9.93 -7.48
N GLU A 185 -15.20 9.84 -8.77
CA GLU A 185 -16.34 10.54 -9.38
C GLU A 185 -17.68 10.12 -8.77
N LYS A 186 -17.79 8.87 -8.28
CA LYS A 186 -18.95 8.35 -7.56
C LYS A 186 -18.99 8.75 -6.07
N GLY A 187 -18.03 9.54 -5.60
CA GLY A 187 -18.05 10.15 -4.27
C GLY A 187 -17.06 9.59 -3.24
N TYR A 188 -16.21 8.60 -3.59
CA TYR A 188 -15.11 8.21 -2.72
C TYR A 188 -13.92 9.17 -2.92
N GLY A 189 -13.64 10.00 -1.93
CA GLY A 189 -12.63 11.06 -2.03
C GLY A 189 -11.20 10.51 -2.12
N ILE A 190 -10.62 10.46 -3.32
CA ILE A 190 -9.21 10.14 -3.57
C ILE A 190 -8.48 11.40 -3.98
N THR A 191 -7.35 11.70 -3.34
CA THR A 191 -6.44 12.74 -3.78
C THR A 191 -5.37 12.09 -4.66
N PHE A 192 -5.49 12.23 -5.97
CA PHE A 192 -4.47 11.72 -6.88
C PHE A 192 -3.23 12.61 -6.81
N GLY A 193 -2.05 11.95 -6.79
CA GLY A 193 -0.78 12.65 -6.94
C GLY A 193 -0.35 12.69 -8.40
N GLU A 194 0.57 13.58 -8.72
CA GLU A 194 1.09 13.74 -10.08
C GLU A 194 2.51 13.18 -10.20
N SER A 195 2.77 12.50 -11.31
CA SER A 195 4.13 12.11 -11.69
C SER A 195 4.99 13.35 -11.94
N GLN A 196 6.25 13.30 -11.54
CA GLN A 196 7.23 14.38 -11.77
C GLN A 196 7.68 14.49 -13.23
N ARG A 197 7.10 13.72 -14.13
CA ARG A 197 7.36 13.80 -15.56
C ARG A 197 6.70 15.03 -16.17
N ALA A 198 7.27 15.48 -17.30
CA ALA A 198 6.74 16.62 -18.04
C ALA A 198 5.30 16.39 -18.58
N ASP A 199 4.94 15.13 -18.82
CA ASP A 199 3.59 14.71 -19.25
C ASP A 199 2.60 14.53 -18.08
N GLY A 200 3.07 14.59 -16.83
CA GLY A 200 2.22 14.49 -15.64
C GLY A 200 1.48 13.15 -15.52
N GLY A 201 0.30 13.19 -14.92
CA GLY A 201 -0.62 12.05 -14.79
C GLY A 201 -0.45 11.26 -13.48
N ASN A 202 -1.43 10.39 -13.21
CA ASN A 202 -1.52 9.66 -11.94
C ASN A 202 -0.78 8.31 -11.96
N VAL A 203 -0.24 7.92 -13.12
CA VAL A 203 0.56 6.70 -13.28
C VAL A 203 2.03 7.01 -13.09
N LEU A 204 2.58 6.46 -12.01
CA LEU A 204 3.92 6.74 -11.52
C LEU A 204 4.98 5.91 -12.24
N ARG A 205 6.20 6.43 -12.28
CA ARG A 205 7.38 5.77 -12.83
C ARG A 205 8.49 5.66 -11.79
N GLY A 206 9.59 5.00 -12.14
CA GLY A 206 10.71 4.76 -11.21
C GLY A 206 11.24 6.02 -10.53
N ASN A 207 11.34 7.15 -11.24
CA ASN A 207 11.81 8.41 -10.65
C ASN A 207 10.86 8.94 -9.56
N ASP A 208 9.55 8.71 -9.71
CA ASP A 208 8.55 9.13 -8.72
C ASP A 208 8.73 8.39 -7.39
N LEU A 209 9.14 7.11 -7.45
CA LEU A 209 9.47 6.30 -6.27
C LEU A 209 10.72 6.84 -5.55
N LEU A 210 11.75 7.23 -6.31
CA LEU A 210 12.99 7.75 -5.72
C LEU A 210 12.79 9.09 -5.01
N LEU A 211 11.91 9.94 -5.56
CA LEU A 211 11.60 11.27 -5.02
C LEU A 211 10.50 11.23 -3.95
N GLY A 212 9.65 10.21 -3.97
CA GLY A 212 8.44 10.16 -3.14
C GLY A 212 7.43 11.23 -3.57
N SER A 213 7.04 11.22 -4.86
CA SER A 213 6.13 12.22 -5.42
C SER A 213 4.71 12.15 -4.85
N VAL A 214 4.36 11.03 -4.24
CA VAL A 214 3.07 10.78 -3.57
C VAL A 214 3.27 10.19 -2.18
N ASP A 215 2.21 10.15 -1.37
CA ASP A 215 2.23 9.51 -0.05
C ASP A 215 2.01 7.99 -0.16
N VAL A 216 1.15 7.56 -1.09
CA VAL A 216 0.79 6.14 -1.29
C VAL A 216 1.07 5.72 -2.72
N VAL A 217 1.92 4.72 -2.89
CA VAL A 217 2.17 4.05 -4.17
C VAL A 217 1.42 2.74 -4.21
N VAL A 218 0.57 2.58 -5.23
CA VAL A 218 -0.21 1.36 -5.46
C VAL A 218 0.52 0.47 -6.46
N CYS A 219 0.71 -0.80 -6.11
CA CYS A 219 1.32 -1.81 -6.97
C CYS A 219 0.81 -3.22 -6.62
N ASP A 220 1.20 -4.21 -7.42
CA ASP A 220 1.00 -5.61 -7.07
C ASP A 220 1.97 -6.07 -5.96
N SER A 221 1.64 -7.19 -5.31
CA SER A 221 2.38 -7.67 -4.15
C SER A 221 3.83 -8.08 -4.45
N LEU A 222 4.11 -8.62 -5.65
CA LEU A 222 5.48 -8.97 -6.03
C LEU A 222 6.35 -7.74 -6.22
N THR A 223 5.84 -6.76 -6.97
CA THR A 223 6.52 -5.47 -7.19
C THR A 223 6.77 -4.77 -5.87
N GLY A 224 5.76 -4.68 -5.01
CA GLY A 224 5.90 -4.02 -3.71
C GLY A 224 6.85 -4.75 -2.77
N ASN A 225 6.88 -6.07 -2.79
CA ASN A 225 7.86 -6.85 -2.02
C ASN A 225 9.30 -6.57 -2.46
N ILE A 226 9.54 -6.52 -3.77
CA ILE A 226 10.85 -6.19 -4.33
C ILE A 226 11.26 -4.75 -3.96
N LEU A 227 10.37 -3.78 -4.12
CA LEU A 227 10.62 -2.39 -3.75
C LEU A 227 10.94 -2.26 -2.26
N MET A 228 10.17 -2.95 -1.40
CA MET A 228 10.41 -2.99 0.03
C MET A 228 11.83 -3.46 0.34
N LYS A 229 12.25 -4.59 -0.26
CA LYS A 229 13.61 -5.13 -0.11
C LYS A 229 14.69 -4.17 -0.58
N LEU A 230 14.52 -3.55 -1.75
CA LEU A 230 15.48 -2.62 -2.30
C LEU A 230 15.62 -1.37 -1.42
N PHE A 231 14.51 -0.74 -1.02
CA PHE A 231 14.54 0.47 -0.21
C PHE A 231 15.01 0.24 1.22
N SER A 232 14.76 -0.95 1.78
CA SER A 232 15.18 -1.24 3.16
C SER A 232 16.63 -1.67 3.28
N ALA A 233 17.23 -2.30 2.25
CA ALA A 233 18.52 -2.97 2.37
C ALA A 233 19.67 -2.33 1.56
N TYR A 234 19.44 -1.29 0.73
CA TYR A 234 20.50 -0.76 -0.13
C TYR A 234 21.69 -0.16 0.65
N THR A 235 21.46 0.40 1.84
CA THR A 235 22.52 0.98 2.68
C THR A 235 23.40 -0.07 3.35
N SER A 236 22.92 -1.32 3.46
CA SER A 236 23.72 -2.45 3.96
C SER A 236 24.38 -3.27 2.84
N GLY A 237 24.24 -2.82 1.58
CA GLY A 237 24.68 -3.61 0.43
C GLY A 237 23.83 -4.88 0.21
N GLY A 238 22.59 -4.90 0.68
CA GLY A 238 21.67 -6.02 0.54
C GLY A 238 21.81 -7.12 1.62
N ASN A 239 22.68 -6.92 2.62
CA ASN A 239 22.92 -7.94 3.66
C ASN A 239 21.75 -8.08 4.62
N TYR A 240 21.14 -6.96 5.04
CA TYR A 240 19.98 -6.92 5.94
C TYR A 240 19.26 -5.57 5.81
N GLU A 241 18.05 -5.50 6.33
CA GLU A 241 17.23 -4.30 6.26
C GLU A 241 17.62 -3.30 7.34
N THR A 242 17.84 -2.05 6.95
CA THR A 242 18.36 -0.96 7.81
C THR A 242 17.47 0.26 7.83
N LEU A 243 16.58 0.43 6.83
CA LEU A 243 15.74 1.61 6.64
C LEU A 243 14.27 1.24 6.53
N GLY A 244 13.39 2.23 6.81
CA GLY A 244 11.95 2.06 6.75
C GLY A 244 11.37 1.44 8.02
N ALA A 245 10.09 1.04 7.96
CA ALA A 245 9.32 0.49 9.08
C ALA A 245 8.73 -0.91 8.77
N GLY A 246 9.41 -1.67 7.94
CA GLY A 246 8.99 -3.03 7.58
C GLY A 246 7.80 -3.09 6.62
N TYR A 247 7.26 -4.28 6.45
CA TYR A 247 6.19 -4.59 5.50
C TYR A 247 4.82 -4.04 5.94
N GLY A 248 4.71 -3.62 7.19
CA GLY A 248 3.59 -2.90 7.76
C GLY A 248 2.40 -3.75 8.17
N PRO A 249 1.27 -3.09 8.47
CA PRO A 249 0.05 -3.74 8.94
C PRO A 249 -0.63 -4.52 7.84
N GLY A 250 -1.26 -5.63 8.21
CA GLY A 250 -2.29 -6.25 7.40
C GLY A 250 -3.57 -5.42 7.44
N ILE A 251 -4.10 -5.07 6.26
CA ILE A 251 -5.35 -4.32 6.13
C ILE A 251 -6.27 -5.05 5.16
N GLY A 252 -7.55 -5.09 5.50
CA GLY A 252 -8.58 -5.71 4.67
C GLY A 252 -9.97 -5.37 5.16
N ARG A 253 -10.98 -5.56 4.30
CA ARG A 253 -12.37 -5.14 4.53
C ARG A 253 -12.99 -5.61 5.86
N LYS A 254 -12.58 -6.77 6.37
CA LYS A 254 -13.11 -7.38 7.60
C LYS A 254 -12.00 -7.75 8.57
N TYR A 255 -10.87 -7.07 8.47
CA TYR A 255 -9.72 -7.33 9.29
C TYR A 255 -9.45 -6.12 10.18
N ASP A 256 -9.47 -6.32 11.49
CA ASP A 256 -9.43 -5.27 12.51
C ASP A 256 -8.20 -5.34 13.43
N ARG A 257 -7.35 -6.36 13.27
CA ARG A 257 -6.12 -6.51 14.07
C ARG A 257 -4.98 -5.66 13.49
N ASN A 258 -4.29 -4.94 14.35
CA ASN A 258 -3.09 -4.19 13.98
C ASN A 258 -1.84 -5.07 14.14
N ILE A 259 -1.59 -5.92 13.15
CA ILE A 259 -0.41 -6.80 13.08
C ILE A 259 0.50 -6.30 11.97
N CYS A 260 1.70 -5.81 12.34
CA CYS A 260 2.73 -5.38 11.41
C CYS A 260 3.77 -6.48 11.21
N ILE A 261 4.13 -6.75 9.95
CA ILE A 261 5.18 -7.71 9.62
C ILE A 261 6.51 -7.01 9.35
N ILE A 262 7.59 -7.61 9.84
CA ILE A 262 8.96 -7.30 9.49
C ILE A 262 9.65 -8.52 8.87
N SER A 263 10.76 -8.31 8.19
CA SER A 263 11.61 -9.40 7.69
C SER A 263 12.38 -10.07 8.83
N ARG A 264 12.69 -11.35 8.68
CA ARG A 264 13.64 -12.05 9.56
C ARG A 264 15.05 -11.44 9.49
N ALA A 265 15.37 -10.76 8.40
CA ALA A 265 16.62 -10.02 8.19
C ALA A 265 16.50 -8.52 8.51
N SER A 266 15.49 -8.10 9.28
CA SER A 266 15.35 -6.72 9.72
C SER A 266 16.34 -6.41 10.85
N GLY A 267 17.13 -5.37 10.68
CA GLY A 267 18.01 -4.84 11.72
C GLY A 267 17.25 -4.06 12.80
N ALA A 268 17.90 -3.80 13.92
CA ALA A 268 17.30 -3.11 15.07
C ALA A 268 16.60 -1.78 14.72
N PRO A 269 17.11 -0.92 13.80
CA PRO A 269 16.42 0.30 13.40
C PRO A 269 15.06 0.05 12.74
N VAL A 270 14.97 -0.97 11.86
CA VAL A 270 13.71 -1.31 11.18
C VAL A 270 12.69 -1.87 12.16
N ILE A 271 13.12 -2.73 13.09
CA ILE A 271 12.28 -3.28 14.16
C ILE A 271 11.72 -2.15 15.03
N ALA A 272 12.56 -1.21 15.45
CA ALA A 272 12.15 -0.06 16.25
C ALA A 272 11.15 0.83 15.50
N ASN A 273 11.43 1.14 14.23
CA ASN A 273 10.52 1.94 13.39
C ASN A 273 9.19 1.21 13.12
N ALA A 274 9.19 -0.13 12.99
CA ALA A 274 7.97 -0.92 12.84
C ALA A 274 7.09 -0.86 14.09
N LEU A 275 7.71 -0.87 15.28
CA LEU A 275 7.01 -0.69 16.56
C LEU A 275 6.40 0.70 16.67
N GLU A 276 7.10 1.74 16.23
CA GLU A 276 6.54 3.10 16.15
C GLU A 276 5.39 3.18 15.13
N TYR A 277 5.54 2.53 13.99
CA TYR A 277 4.47 2.45 13.00
C TYR A 277 3.22 1.75 13.56
N ALA A 278 3.38 0.62 14.24
CA ALA A 278 2.26 -0.07 14.91
C ALA A 278 1.60 0.82 15.98
N TYR A 279 2.39 1.60 16.71
CA TYR A 279 1.88 2.59 17.66
C TYR A 279 1.09 3.72 16.99
N GLU A 280 1.61 4.30 15.90
CA GLU A 280 0.91 5.34 15.13
C GLU A 280 -0.45 4.84 14.64
N LEU A 281 -0.50 3.62 14.11
CA LEU A 281 -1.72 2.95 13.65
C LEU A 281 -2.72 2.71 14.78
N ALA A 282 -2.25 2.25 15.94
CA ALA A 282 -3.08 2.06 17.12
C ALA A 282 -3.68 3.38 17.62
N ARG A 283 -2.84 4.41 17.75
CA ARG A 283 -3.24 5.77 18.15
C ARG A 283 -4.24 6.38 17.17
N GLY A 284 -4.02 6.19 15.87
CA GLY A 284 -4.92 6.63 14.79
C GLY A 284 -6.16 5.76 14.63
N LYS A 285 -6.34 4.72 15.47
CA LYS A 285 -7.52 3.83 15.45
C LYS A 285 -7.72 3.17 14.09
N LEU A 286 -6.68 2.47 13.59
CA LEU A 286 -6.65 1.81 12.29
C LEU A 286 -7.96 1.08 11.94
N GLY A 287 -8.50 0.27 12.85
CA GLY A 287 -9.74 -0.49 12.61
C GLY A 287 -10.95 0.40 12.34
N VAL A 288 -11.08 1.52 13.07
CA VAL A 288 -12.17 2.49 12.86
C VAL A 288 -12.04 3.16 11.50
N ILE A 289 -10.83 3.62 11.14
CA ILE A 289 -10.58 4.24 9.83
C ILE A 289 -10.83 3.22 8.72
N SER A 290 -10.36 1.98 8.88
CA SER A 290 -10.59 0.92 7.90
C SER A 290 -12.08 0.68 7.65
N GLN A 291 -12.87 0.59 8.70
CA GLN A 291 -14.32 0.41 8.58
C GLN A 291 -14.99 1.60 7.86
N GLN A 292 -14.60 2.83 8.21
CA GLN A 292 -15.17 4.04 7.60
C GLN A 292 -14.80 4.17 6.11
N GLU A 293 -13.53 3.91 5.76
CA GLU A 293 -13.07 4.02 4.39
C GLU A 293 -13.73 2.97 3.49
N TYR A 294 -13.80 1.71 3.93
CA TYR A 294 -14.50 0.67 3.17
C TYR A 294 -16.00 0.93 3.06
N GLN A 295 -16.64 1.43 4.11
CA GLN A 295 -18.06 1.80 4.05
C GLN A 295 -18.30 2.92 3.03
N THR A 296 -17.46 3.96 3.02
CA THR A 296 -17.57 5.07 2.06
C THR A 296 -17.30 4.60 0.63
N ALA A 297 -16.29 3.76 0.43
CA ALA A 297 -15.97 3.20 -0.88
C ALA A 297 -17.10 2.31 -1.41
N ASP A 298 -17.73 1.51 -0.54
CA ASP A 298 -18.89 0.68 -0.92
C ASP A 298 -20.10 1.52 -1.30
N GLN A 299 -20.37 2.61 -0.59
CA GLN A 299 -21.43 3.57 -0.95
C GLN A 299 -21.17 4.21 -2.33
N ALA A 300 -19.90 4.40 -2.69
CA ALA A 300 -19.49 4.87 -4.03
C ALA A 300 -19.45 3.76 -5.08
N GLY A 301 -19.84 2.52 -4.74
CA GLY A 301 -19.98 1.40 -5.69
C GLY A 301 -18.70 0.56 -5.88
N LEU A 302 -17.82 0.50 -4.91
CA LEU A 302 -16.58 -0.30 -4.96
C LEU A 302 -16.85 -1.74 -5.38
N GLN A 303 -17.86 -2.41 -4.78
CA GLN A 303 -18.14 -3.81 -5.07
C GLN A 303 -18.56 -4.02 -6.53
N GLU A 304 -19.34 -3.10 -7.09
CA GLU A 304 -19.74 -3.16 -8.50
C GLU A 304 -18.53 -3.03 -9.44
N LEU A 305 -17.63 -2.08 -9.13
CA LEU A 305 -16.41 -1.87 -9.91
C LEU A 305 -15.48 -3.09 -9.83
N CYS A 306 -15.29 -3.67 -8.65
CA CYS A 306 -14.53 -4.91 -8.47
C CYS A 306 -15.12 -6.08 -9.26
N ASN A 307 -16.44 -6.26 -9.22
CA ASN A 307 -17.12 -7.31 -9.99
C ASN A 307 -16.91 -7.16 -11.51
N ARG A 308 -16.82 -5.93 -12.01
CA ARG A 308 -16.50 -5.68 -13.43
C ARG A 308 -15.07 -6.10 -13.79
N LEU A 309 -14.13 -5.92 -12.88
CA LEU A 309 -12.71 -6.33 -13.08
C LEU A 309 -12.52 -7.85 -13.06
N THR A 310 -13.42 -8.58 -12.40
CA THR A 310 -13.37 -10.04 -12.27
C THR A 310 -14.32 -10.78 -13.20
N ALA A 311 -15.23 -10.06 -13.88
CA ALA A 311 -16.15 -10.66 -14.81
C ALA A 311 -15.39 -11.38 -15.93
N PRO A 312 -15.72 -12.65 -16.24
CA PRO A 312 -15.10 -13.33 -17.37
C PRO A 312 -15.37 -12.52 -18.62
N THR A 313 -14.31 -12.13 -19.29
CA THR A 313 -14.39 -11.46 -20.58
C THR A 313 -14.89 -12.50 -21.61
N ASN A 314 -16.20 -12.77 -21.63
CA ASN A 314 -16.84 -13.48 -22.72
C ASN A 314 -16.81 -12.56 -23.94
N LYS A 315 -15.61 -12.32 -24.46
CA LYS A 315 -15.48 -11.73 -25.79
C LYS A 315 -15.61 -12.88 -26.78
N GLU A 316 -16.83 -13.07 -27.32
CA GLU A 316 -16.94 -13.71 -28.62
C GLU A 316 -15.98 -12.95 -29.53
N THR A 317 -14.87 -13.55 -29.89
CA THR A 317 -13.97 -13.05 -30.94
C THR A 317 -14.71 -13.16 -32.25
N LYS A 318 -15.61 -12.22 -32.55
CA LYS A 318 -16.03 -11.98 -33.92
C LYS A 318 -14.77 -11.57 -34.66
N GLU A 319 -14.39 -12.35 -35.68
CA GLU A 319 -13.35 -11.92 -36.62
C GLU A 319 -13.84 -10.65 -37.31
N ILE A 320 -13.39 -9.50 -36.78
CA ILE A 320 -13.66 -8.20 -37.39
C ILE A 320 -12.56 -7.98 -38.42
N ALA A 321 -12.96 -7.96 -39.69
CA ALA A 321 -12.04 -7.67 -40.77
C ALA A 321 -11.54 -6.20 -40.67
N ALA A 322 -10.25 -5.99 -40.88
CA ALA A 322 -9.70 -4.64 -40.93
C ALA A 322 -10.32 -3.84 -42.09
N PRO A 323 -10.69 -2.56 -41.88
CA PRO A 323 -11.04 -1.64 -42.97
C PRO A 323 -9.90 -1.48 -43.97
N PRO A 324 -10.14 -0.87 -45.12
CA PRO A 324 -9.09 -0.58 -46.09
C PRO A 324 -7.94 0.19 -45.41
N LYS A 325 -6.69 -0.22 -45.70
CA LYS A 325 -5.50 0.35 -45.09
C LYS A 325 -5.37 1.84 -45.42
N GLU A 326 -5.17 2.64 -44.34
CA GLU A 326 -4.92 4.07 -44.45
C GLU A 326 -3.55 4.44 -43.85
N ILE A 327 -3.10 5.65 -44.09
CA ILE A 327 -1.90 6.19 -43.44
C ILE A 327 -2.29 6.66 -42.06
N VAL A 328 -1.70 6.04 -41.03
CA VAL A 328 -1.93 6.32 -39.61
C VAL A 328 -0.68 6.96 -39.01
N THR A 329 -0.79 8.16 -38.48
CA THR A 329 0.33 8.95 -37.94
C THR A 329 0.03 9.58 -36.60
N CYS A 330 -1.22 9.55 -36.14
CA CYS A 330 -1.60 10.06 -34.82
C CYS A 330 -1.62 8.94 -33.80
N GLU A 331 -1.00 9.19 -32.67
CA GLU A 331 -0.88 8.26 -31.55
C GLU A 331 -1.99 8.50 -30.52
N ILE A 332 -2.67 7.43 -30.12
CA ILE A 332 -3.59 7.39 -28.97
C ILE A 332 -2.89 6.56 -27.91
N THR A 333 -2.56 7.17 -26.79
CA THR A 333 -1.89 6.57 -25.63
C THR A 333 -2.88 6.24 -24.52
N GLY A 334 -2.47 5.48 -23.51
CA GLY A 334 -3.31 5.24 -22.32
C GLY A 334 -4.05 3.92 -22.33
N ILE A 335 -3.80 3.07 -23.33
CA ILE A 335 -4.38 1.73 -23.46
C ILE A 335 -3.39 0.70 -22.92
N GLU A 336 -3.88 -0.31 -22.18
CA GLU A 336 -3.05 -1.40 -21.70
C GLU A 336 -2.56 -2.28 -22.84
N ILE A 337 -1.33 -2.81 -22.75
CA ILE A 337 -0.74 -3.64 -23.79
C ILE A 337 -1.59 -4.89 -24.11
N MET A 338 -2.21 -5.48 -23.10
CA MET A 338 -3.06 -6.66 -23.26
C MET A 338 -4.43 -6.36 -23.90
N GLU A 339 -4.84 -5.09 -23.89
CA GLU A 339 -6.09 -4.61 -24.48
C GLU A 339 -5.90 -4.01 -25.87
N LEU A 340 -4.65 -3.81 -26.31
CA LEU A 340 -4.29 -3.02 -27.50
C LEU A 340 -4.93 -3.58 -28.78
N GLU A 341 -4.81 -4.89 -29.01
CA GLU A 341 -5.39 -5.55 -30.20
C GLU A 341 -6.93 -5.50 -30.22
N GLU A 342 -7.55 -5.52 -29.05
CA GLU A 342 -9.02 -5.43 -28.96
C GLU A 342 -9.48 -3.98 -29.16
N ALA A 343 -8.76 -3.00 -28.63
CA ALA A 343 -9.02 -1.60 -28.88
C ALA A 343 -8.95 -1.27 -30.39
N VAL A 344 -7.97 -1.84 -31.09
CA VAL A 344 -7.88 -1.75 -32.54
C VAL A 344 -9.12 -2.35 -33.23
N LYS A 345 -9.58 -3.54 -32.81
CA LYS A 345 -10.76 -4.18 -33.37
C LYS A 345 -12.06 -3.39 -33.14
N VAL A 346 -12.16 -2.70 -31.98
CA VAL A 346 -13.29 -1.79 -31.71
C VAL A 346 -13.35 -0.68 -32.75
N LEU A 347 -12.22 -0.09 -33.11
CA LEU A 347 -12.15 0.93 -34.17
C LEU A 347 -12.48 0.35 -35.55
N TRP A 348 -11.99 -0.84 -35.85
CA TRP A 348 -12.34 -1.52 -37.11
C TRP A 348 -13.83 -1.79 -37.22
N ALA A 349 -14.54 -2.15 -36.13
CA ALA A 349 -15.96 -2.38 -36.12
C ALA A 349 -16.78 -1.13 -36.53
N VAL A 350 -16.27 0.05 -36.34
CA VAL A 350 -16.86 1.35 -36.74
C VAL A 350 -16.20 1.92 -38.00
N ASN A 351 -15.48 1.07 -38.74
CA ASN A 351 -14.85 1.40 -40.04
C ASN A 351 -13.74 2.50 -39.90
N ILE A 352 -13.06 2.58 -38.75
CA ILE A 352 -11.88 3.39 -38.52
C ILE A 352 -10.67 2.47 -38.62
N TYR A 353 -9.77 2.70 -39.60
CA TYR A 353 -8.53 1.95 -39.69
C TYR A 353 -7.56 2.37 -38.61
N ALA A 354 -7.04 1.39 -37.90
CA ALA A 354 -6.10 1.59 -36.79
C ALA A 354 -5.05 0.47 -36.78
N GLU A 355 -3.85 0.78 -36.28
CA GLU A 355 -2.74 -0.16 -36.08
C GLU A 355 -2.28 -0.08 -34.62
N SER A 356 -1.90 -1.23 -34.06
CA SER A 356 -1.23 -1.29 -32.76
C SER A 356 0.26 -0.98 -32.91
N GLY A 357 0.85 -0.35 -31.90
CA GLY A 357 2.28 -0.03 -31.92
C GLY A 357 2.83 0.26 -30.53
N MET A 358 4.15 0.51 -30.49
CA MET A 358 4.85 0.96 -29.29
C MET A 358 5.41 2.35 -29.52
N GLY A 359 4.96 3.31 -28.76
CA GLY A 359 5.47 4.68 -28.73
C GLY A 359 6.53 4.87 -27.64
N CYS A 360 7.08 6.08 -27.54
CA CYS A 360 8.08 6.44 -26.51
C CYS A 360 7.53 6.31 -25.07
N THR A 361 6.23 6.39 -24.90
CA THR A 361 5.56 6.36 -23.58
C THR A 361 4.86 5.03 -23.26
N GLY A 362 4.92 4.06 -24.17
CA GLY A 362 4.28 2.73 -24.00
C GLY A 362 3.41 2.33 -25.19
N PRO A 363 2.44 1.43 -24.98
CA PRO A 363 1.53 0.97 -26.03
C PRO A 363 0.71 2.12 -26.60
N ILE A 364 0.51 2.11 -27.93
CA ILE A 364 -0.24 3.13 -28.67
C ILE A 364 -1.14 2.49 -29.70
N VAL A 365 -2.27 3.15 -29.99
CA VAL A 365 -3.08 2.91 -31.18
C VAL A 365 -2.82 4.03 -32.15
N LEU A 366 -2.45 3.68 -33.38
CA LEU A 366 -2.19 4.62 -34.47
C LEU A 366 -3.45 4.78 -35.31
N VAL A 367 -3.84 6.02 -35.59
CA VAL A 367 -5.01 6.33 -36.43
C VAL A 367 -4.72 7.45 -37.41
N ASN A 368 -5.59 7.57 -38.42
CA ASN A 368 -5.53 8.69 -39.36
C ASN A 368 -5.84 10.03 -38.63
N PRO A 369 -5.05 11.10 -38.85
CA PRO A 369 -5.29 12.41 -38.19
C PRO A 369 -6.73 12.93 -38.33
N LYS A 370 -7.39 12.66 -39.44
CA LYS A 370 -8.77 13.09 -39.68
C LYS A 370 -9.80 12.36 -38.81
N GLN A 371 -9.46 11.19 -38.30
CA GLN A 371 -10.34 10.34 -37.50
C GLN A 371 -9.96 10.31 -36.00
N LEU A 372 -8.92 11.04 -35.61
CA LEU A 372 -8.41 11.02 -34.24
C LEU A 372 -9.50 11.25 -33.18
N THR A 373 -10.29 12.31 -33.32
CA THR A 373 -11.35 12.64 -32.34
C THR A 373 -12.46 11.58 -32.29
N ALA A 374 -12.84 11.04 -33.46
CA ALA A 374 -13.82 9.97 -33.53
C ALA A 374 -13.31 8.68 -32.87
N ALA A 375 -12.06 8.33 -33.15
CA ALA A 375 -11.39 7.17 -32.56
C ALA A 375 -11.28 7.29 -31.04
N GLN A 376 -10.88 8.44 -30.52
CA GLN A 376 -10.80 8.69 -29.07
C GLN A 376 -12.18 8.56 -28.38
N ASN A 377 -13.24 9.08 -28.99
CA ASN A 377 -14.59 9.00 -28.45
C ASN A 377 -15.07 7.54 -28.43
N GLU A 378 -14.79 6.79 -29.51
CA GLU A 378 -15.18 5.39 -29.57
C GLU A 378 -14.44 4.53 -28.54
N LEU A 379 -13.14 4.76 -28.37
CA LEU A 379 -12.35 4.08 -27.35
C LEU A 379 -12.77 4.44 -25.92
N LYS A 380 -13.21 5.68 -25.68
CA LYS A 380 -13.81 6.09 -24.40
C LYS A 380 -15.14 5.39 -24.14
N ASN A 381 -16.02 5.35 -25.15
CA ASN A 381 -17.31 4.65 -25.05
C ASN A 381 -17.14 3.15 -24.77
N ALA A 382 -16.07 2.57 -25.29
CA ALA A 382 -15.70 1.17 -25.08
C ALA A 382 -14.83 0.95 -23.82
N ASN A 383 -14.57 1.96 -23.00
CA ASN A 383 -13.76 1.94 -21.78
C ASN A 383 -12.27 1.55 -21.97
N TYR A 384 -11.68 1.91 -23.09
CA TYR A 384 -10.23 1.76 -23.32
C TYR A 384 -9.42 3.04 -23.01
N LEU A 385 -10.09 4.17 -22.84
CA LEU A 385 -9.49 5.48 -22.49
C LEU A 385 -10.18 6.11 -21.30
#